data_244ad5dd1eba533885e1ffe228173eae
#
_entry.id   244ad5dd1eba533885e1ffe228173eae
#
_cell.length_a   1.000
_cell.length_b   1.000
_cell.length_c   1.000
_cell.angle_alpha   90.00
_cell.angle_beta   90.00
_cell.angle_gamma   90.00
#
_symmetry.space_group_name_H-M   'P 1'
#
loop_
_entity.id
_entity.type
_entity.pdbx_description
1 polymer ?
#
loop_
_entity_poly.entity_id
_entity_poly.type
_entity_poly.pdbx_seq_one_letter_code
_entity_poly.pdbx_strand_id
1 'polypeptide(L)'
;MKDLIEITLDFETYYSKKEKYSLAAKGMTYEKYIRDEKFEVIGLAVKVGNRNTEWLSPHEIQDWINHVEVAYGWENVRLIAQNAVFDASILGLKFNVYPGQIADTMLMSKAVQQWDGNSLDVITRQLRTKYGWICVQNNDGSTWVGLAIDENEQLKQFAVDKGTEVHDADGKHLCDFTDEEYDAYAQYCITDVDLTWSAYRFFLDYYGFPEQEIDVMTTSIEMYTYPVMELDTKVLEEVKANVNQLREESLARAGVTLEEVRSDAKFAEALMKLGVEPPTKINTKGEVKYAFAKKDLEFLKLLEHEDEGVRELAQARFDNKSSQAVTRVEDFLSKAERGKL
;
A
#
# COMPACT_ATOMS: atom_id res chain seq x y z
N MET A 1 -26.62 -18.27 -4.27
CA MET A 1 -25.46 -17.59 -3.69
C MET A 1 -25.51 -17.81 -2.20
N LYS A 2 -24.37 -17.96 -1.54
CA LYS A 2 -24.31 -18.06 -0.07
C LYS A 2 -24.63 -16.67 0.49
N ASP A 3 -25.53 -16.57 1.45
CA ASP A 3 -25.80 -15.30 2.11
C ASP A 3 -24.58 -14.97 2.99
N LEU A 4 -23.75 -14.02 2.53
CA LEU A 4 -22.59 -13.56 3.29
C LEU A 4 -23.02 -12.60 4.40
N ILE A 5 -22.33 -12.66 5.50
CA ILE A 5 -22.49 -11.70 6.60
C ILE A 5 -21.74 -10.42 6.22
N GLU A 6 -22.44 -9.31 6.10
CA GLU A 6 -21.86 -8.00 5.81
C GLU A 6 -21.25 -7.40 7.07
N ILE A 7 -19.96 -7.12 7.05
CA ILE A 7 -19.24 -6.42 8.12
C ILE A 7 -18.52 -5.22 7.51
N THR A 8 -18.94 -4.04 7.92
CA THR A 8 -18.23 -2.79 7.58
C THR A 8 -17.30 -2.43 8.73
N LEU A 9 -16.07 -2.06 8.43
CA LEU A 9 -15.10 -1.66 9.44
C LEU A 9 -14.11 -0.61 8.94
N ASP A 10 -13.45 0.06 9.89
CA ASP A 10 -12.40 1.04 9.66
C ASP A 10 -11.44 1.05 10.86
N PHE A 11 -10.14 0.85 10.57
CA PHE A 11 -9.08 0.85 11.57
C PHE A 11 -8.45 2.24 11.70
N GLU A 12 -8.36 2.71 12.93
CA GLU A 12 -7.54 3.88 13.25
C GLU A 12 -6.19 3.44 13.81
N THR A 13 -5.12 4.03 13.29
CA THR A 13 -3.75 3.62 13.59
C THR A 13 -2.83 4.81 13.81
N TYR A 14 -1.78 4.62 14.61
CA TYR A 14 -0.74 5.62 14.79
C TYR A 14 -0.03 5.96 13.48
N TYR A 15 0.15 7.24 13.21
CA TYR A 15 1.00 7.74 12.12
C TYR A 15 1.74 9.00 12.53
N SER A 16 2.89 9.29 11.89
CA SER A 16 3.66 10.51 12.14
C SER A 16 4.30 11.05 10.86
N LYS A 17 3.82 12.19 10.41
CA LYS A 17 4.40 12.91 9.26
C LYS A 17 5.82 13.39 9.57
N LYS A 18 6.07 13.81 10.80
CA LYS A 18 7.39 14.26 11.28
C LYS A 18 8.42 13.14 11.18
N GLU A 19 8.05 11.91 11.52
CA GLU A 19 8.91 10.74 11.47
C GLU A 19 8.91 10.04 10.10
N LYS A 20 8.15 10.56 9.14
CA LYS A 20 7.92 9.93 7.83
C LYS A 20 7.29 8.52 7.93
N TYR A 21 6.60 8.28 9.03
CA TYR A 21 5.84 7.07 9.28
C TYR A 21 4.36 7.33 8.99
N SER A 22 4.01 7.28 7.72
CA SER A 22 2.63 7.41 7.23
C SER A 22 2.53 6.78 5.84
N LEU A 23 1.35 6.37 5.42
CA LEU A 23 1.13 5.80 4.08
C LEU A 23 1.40 6.80 2.95
N ALA A 24 1.37 8.11 3.23
CA ALA A 24 1.74 9.15 2.27
C ALA A 24 3.27 9.32 2.13
N ALA A 25 4.08 8.72 3.00
CA ALA A 25 5.53 8.85 2.97
C ALA A 25 6.12 8.09 1.76
N LYS A 26 7.11 8.71 1.11
CA LYS A 26 7.74 8.12 -0.08
C LYS A 26 8.35 6.74 0.21
N GLY A 27 7.87 5.71 -0.48
CA GLY A 27 8.38 4.34 -0.37
C GLY A 27 7.77 3.53 0.78
N MET A 28 6.79 4.10 1.50
CA MET A 28 5.98 3.35 2.44
C MET A 28 4.99 2.46 1.67
N THR A 29 4.86 1.21 2.08
CA THR A 29 3.85 0.26 1.61
C THR A 29 3.00 -0.16 2.80
N TYR A 30 1.79 -0.69 2.57
CA TYR A 30 0.96 -1.23 3.65
C TYR A 30 1.71 -2.26 4.49
N GLU A 31 2.42 -3.17 3.83
CA GLU A 31 3.23 -4.20 4.50
C GLU A 31 4.33 -3.59 5.40
N LYS A 32 5.09 -2.61 4.90
CA LYS A 32 6.11 -1.93 5.70
C LYS A 32 5.51 -1.18 6.87
N TYR A 33 4.38 -0.50 6.64
CA TYR A 33 3.70 0.27 7.67
C TYR A 33 3.17 -0.63 8.78
N ILE A 34 2.47 -1.73 8.42
CA ILE A 34 1.82 -2.61 9.39
C ILE A 34 2.83 -3.49 10.16
N ARG A 35 3.95 -3.86 9.53
CA ARG A 35 4.99 -4.70 10.15
C ARG A 35 6.10 -3.91 10.85
N ASP A 36 6.06 -2.59 10.79
CA ASP A 36 7.00 -1.73 11.52
C ASP A 36 6.74 -1.83 13.03
N GLU A 37 7.80 -1.68 13.83
CA GLU A 37 7.73 -1.68 15.30
C GLU A 37 6.86 -0.54 15.86
N LYS A 38 6.69 0.54 15.09
CA LYS A 38 5.84 1.69 15.44
C LYS A 38 4.36 1.45 15.19
N PHE A 39 4.00 0.34 14.54
CA PHE A 39 2.61 0.08 14.22
C PHE A 39 1.77 -0.11 15.48
N GLU A 40 0.83 0.77 15.68
CA GLU A 40 -0.10 0.73 16.80
C GLU A 40 -1.53 0.93 16.29
N VAL A 41 -2.44 0.06 16.68
CA VAL A 41 -3.88 0.25 16.47
C VAL A 41 -4.41 1.13 17.59
N ILE A 42 -5.03 2.24 17.22
CA ILE A 42 -5.69 3.15 18.18
C ILE A 42 -7.10 2.66 18.50
N GLY A 43 -7.77 2.06 17.53
CA GLY A 43 -9.07 1.46 17.69
C GLY A 43 -9.64 0.97 16.38
N LEU A 44 -10.85 0.42 16.44
CA LEU A 44 -11.57 -0.17 15.32
C LEU A 44 -13.05 0.13 15.44
N ALA A 45 -13.65 0.78 14.45
CA ALA A 45 -15.10 0.83 14.33
C ALA A 45 -15.61 -0.34 13.49
N VAL A 46 -16.69 -0.99 13.95
CA VAL A 46 -17.28 -2.17 13.31
C VAL A 46 -18.80 -2.06 13.23
N LYS A 47 -19.36 -2.54 12.12
CA LYS A 47 -20.82 -2.60 11.89
C LYS A 47 -21.18 -3.92 11.26
N VAL A 48 -22.08 -4.67 11.85
CA VAL A 48 -22.62 -5.93 11.30
C VAL A 48 -23.99 -5.69 10.67
N GLY A 49 -24.05 -5.73 9.35
CA GLY A 49 -25.25 -5.40 8.59
C GLY A 49 -25.77 -4.01 8.92
N ASN A 50 -27.05 -3.90 9.26
CA ASN A 50 -27.70 -2.63 9.65
C ASN A 50 -27.72 -2.39 11.18
N ARG A 51 -26.89 -3.07 11.96
CA ARG A 51 -26.84 -2.87 13.42
C ARG A 51 -26.08 -1.60 13.75
N ASN A 52 -26.10 -1.25 15.05
CA ASN A 52 -25.30 -0.13 15.57
C ASN A 52 -23.81 -0.35 15.21
N THR A 53 -23.14 0.74 14.89
CA THR A 53 -21.70 0.74 14.77
C THR A 53 -21.10 0.81 16.17
N GLU A 54 -20.16 -0.08 16.46
CA GLU A 54 -19.47 -0.17 17.74
C GLU A 54 -18.02 0.26 17.57
N TRP A 55 -17.49 0.94 18.58
CA TRP A 55 -16.06 1.22 18.68
C TRP A 55 -15.40 0.23 19.61
N LEU A 56 -14.32 -0.36 19.13
CA LEU A 56 -13.51 -1.32 19.89
C LEU A 56 -12.15 -0.72 20.20
N SER A 57 -11.82 -0.69 21.48
CA SER A 57 -10.46 -0.39 21.92
C SER A 57 -9.49 -1.52 21.54
N PRO A 58 -8.18 -1.25 21.45
CA PRO A 58 -7.20 -2.25 20.97
C PRO A 58 -7.24 -3.59 21.68
N HIS A 59 -7.58 -3.60 22.98
CA HIS A 59 -7.65 -4.85 23.76
C HIS A 59 -8.92 -5.67 23.49
N GLU A 60 -9.96 -5.09 22.89
CA GLU A 60 -11.22 -5.79 22.57
C GLU A 60 -11.21 -6.40 21.18
N ILE A 61 -10.33 -5.90 20.28
CA ILE A 61 -10.32 -6.27 18.87
C ILE A 61 -10.12 -7.77 18.67
N GLN A 62 -9.17 -8.38 19.38
CA GLN A 62 -8.89 -9.81 19.20
C GLN A 62 -10.06 -10.69 19.64
N ASP A 63 -10.73 -10.32 20.73
CA ASP A 63 -11.89 -11.05 21.24
C ASP A 63 -13.08 -10.92 20.27
N TRP A 64 -13.27 -9.73 19.71
CA TRP A 64 -14.28 -9.51 18.68
C TRP A 64 -14.00 -10.32 17.41
N ILE A 65 -12.75 -10.34 16.93
CA ILE A 65 -12.33 -11.15 15.78
C ILE A 65 -12.61 -12.65 16.02
N ASN A 66 -12.27 -13.16 17.21
CA ASN A 66 -12.53 -14.54 17.59
C ASN A 66 -14.04 -14.82 17.67
N HIS A 67 -14.83 -13.83 18.13
CA HIS A 67 -16.29 -13.97 18.16
C HIS A 67 -16.87 -14.07 16.74
N VAL A 68 -16.41 -13.26 15.78
CA VAL A 68 -16.84 -13.34 14.38
C VAL A 68 -16.49 -14.69 13.77
N GLU A 69 -15.29 -15.21 14.05
CA GLU A 69 -14.87 -16.54 13.59
C GLU A 69 -15.80 -17.64 14.10
N VAL A 70 -16.09 -17.63 15.41
CA VAL A 70 -16.95 -18.64 16.04
C VAL A 70 -18.41 -18.51 15.58
N ALA A 71 -18.91 -17.28 15.42
CA ALA A 71 -20.31 -17.04 15.10
C ALA A 71 -20.64 -17.25 13.61
N TYR A 72 -19.71 -16.90 12.72
CA TYR A 72 -20.00 -16.86 11.30
C TYR A 72 -18.97 -17.59 10.44
N GLY A 73 -17.69 -17.64 10.85
CA GLY A 73 -16.54 -17.99 10.03
C GLY A 73 -16.18 -16.88 9.05
N TRP A 74 -14.93 -16.42 9.04
CA TRP A 74 -14.50 -15.30 8.18
C TRP A 74 -14.67 -15.60 6.69
N GLU A 75 -14.64 -16.86 6.27
CA GLU A 75 -14.92 -17.26 4.89
C GLU A 75 -16.39 -17.02 4.45
N ASN A 76 -17.27 -16.70 5.40
CA ASN A 76 -18.67 -16.34 5.16
C ASN A 76 -18.93 -14.85 5.34
N VAL A 77 -17.89 -14.05 5.55
CA VAL A 77 -17.96 -12.60 5.73
C VAL A 77 -17.66 -11.89 4.42
N ARG A 78 -18.49 -10.90 4.09
CA ARG A 78 -18.15 -9.83 3.16
C ARG A 78 -17.66 -8.64 3.97
N LEU A 79 -16.36 -8.39 3.89
CA LEU A 79 -15.75 -7.18 4.43
C LEU A 79 -16.11 -5.99 3.56
N ILE A 80 -16.57 -4.91 4.15
CA ILE A 80 -16.85 -3.63 3.48
C ILE A 80 -15.96 -2.57 4.11
N ALA A 81 -15.17 -1.86 3.30
CA ALA A 81 -14.34 -0.77 3.78
C ALA A 81 -14.11 0.29 2.69
N GLN A 82 -13.68 1.47 3.10
CA GLN A 82 -13.26 2.54 2.20
C GLN A 82 -11.75 2.46 1.99
N ASN A 83 -11.28 2.15 0.78
CA ASN A 83 -9.88 1.81 0.51
C ASN A 83 -9.44 0.53 1.24
N ALA A 84 -10.24 -0.51 1.07
CA ALA A 84 -10.21 -1.76 1.82
C ALA A 84 -8.85 -2.50 1.85
N VAL A 85 -7.92 -2.18 0.93
CA VAL A 85 -6.56 -2.77 0.96
C VAL A 85 -5.88 -2.51 2.31
N PHE A 86 -6.09 -1.34 2.93
CA PHE A 86 -5.49 -1.00 4.22
C PHE A 86 -6.04 -1.89 5.35
N ASP A 87 -7.35 -1.90 5.52
CA ASP A 87 -8.02 -2.63 6.59
C ASP A 87 -7.86 -4.14 6.44
N ALA A 88 -8.02 -4.65 5.22
CA ALA A 88 -7.77 -6.04 4.91
C ALA A 88 -6.30 -6.45 5.14
N SER A 89 -5.34 -5.53 4.91
CA SER A 89 -3.93 -5.78 5.23
C SER A 89 -3.69 -5.88 6.74
N ILE A 90 -4.37 -5.06 7.54
CA ILE A 90 -4.29 -5.16 9.00
C ILE A 90 -4.87 -6.49 9.47
N LEU A 91 -6.08 -6.85 8.99
CA LEU A 91 -6.70 -8.15 9.30
C LEU A 91 -5.76 -9.32 8.94
N GLY A 92 -5.22 -9.33 7.72
CA GLY A 92 -4.35 -10.41 7.24
C GLY A 92 -2.99 -10.45 7.97
N LEU A 93 -2.29 -9.32 8.05
CA LEU A 93 -0.90 -9.28 8.53
C LEU A 93 -0.77 -9.27 10.06
N LYS A 94 -1.77 -8.73 10.79
CA LYS A 94 -1.73 -8.67 12.26
C LYS A 94 -2.56 -9.76 12.92
N PHE A 95 -3.73 -10.06 12.35
CA PHE A 95 -4.70 -10.95 12.98
C PHE A 95 -4.83 -12.30 12.28
N ASN A 96 -4.18 -12.48 11.11
CA ASN A 96 -4.26 -13.70 10.30
C ASN A 96 -5.72 -14.04 9.91
N VAL A 97 -6.48 -13.02 9.53
CA VAL A 97 -7.90 -13.11 9.19
C VAL A 97 -8.10 -12.75 7.72
N TYR A 98 -8.86 -13.57 7.01
CA TYR A 98 -9.11 -13.44 5.58
C TYR A 98 -10.61 -13.59 5.31
N PRO A 99 -11.32 -12.47 5.06
CA PRO A 99 -12.74 -12.49 4.71
C PRO A 99 -12.98 -13.22 3.38
N GLY A 100 -14.10 -13.92 3.27
CA GLY A 100 -14.45 -14.63 2.04
C GLY A 100 -14.75 -13.72 0.84
N GLN A 101 -15.10 -12.45 1.09
CA GLN A 101 -15.27 -11.44 0.04
C GLN A 101 -14.93 -10.05 0.58
N ILE A 102 -14.45 -9.16 -0.29
CA ILE A 102 -14.06 -7.78 0.07
C ILE A 102 -14.69 -6.80 -0.92
N ALA A 103 -15.53 -5.91 -0.41
CA ALA A 103 -16.14 -4.81 -1.15
C ALA A 103 -15.48 -3.49 -0.75
N ASP A 104 -14.79 -2.86 -1.69
CA ASP A 104 -14.11 -1.58 -1.51
C ASP A 104 -14.97 -0.45 -2.11
N THR A 105 -15.55 0.39 -1.27
CA THR A 105 -16.42 1.50 -1.71
C THR A 105 -15.68 2.54 -2.56
N MET A 106 -14.37 2.72 -2.37
CA MET A 106 -13.57 3.57 -3.24
C MET A 106 -13.42 2.97 -4.64
N LEU A 107 -13.19 1.66 -4.77
CA LEU A 107 -13.12 0.99 -6.06
C LEU A 107 -14.47 0.92 -6.74
N MET A 108 -15.57 0.65 -5.99
CA MET A 108 -16.93 0.72 -6.51
C MET A 108 -17.23 2.12 -7.08
N SER A 109 -16.88 3.16 -6.36
CA SER A 109 -17.03 4.55 -6.82
C SER A 109 -16.26 4.83 -8.11
N LYS A 110 -15.01 4.39 -8.21
CA LYS A 110 -14.20 4.53 -9.43
C LYS A 110 -14.77 3.80 -10.64
N ALA A 111 -15.37 2.63 -10.42
CA ALA A 111 -15.97 1.84 -11.49
C ALA A 111 -17.30 2.46 -12.01
N VAL A 112 -18.07 3.08 -11.12
CA VAL A 112 -19.42 3.59 -11.40
C VAL A 112 -19.41 4.99 -11.98
N GLN A 113 -18.57 5.88 -11.46
CA GLN A 113 -18.60 7.31 -11.77
C GLN A 113 -17.19 7.91 -11.82
N GLN A 114 -16.98 8.80 -12.79
CA GLN A 114 -15.81 9.68 -12.81
C GLN A 114 -16.14 10.96 -12.02
N TRP A 115 -16.00 10.91 -10.70
CA TRP A 115 -16.10 12.09 -9.84
C TRP A 115 -14.72 12.75 -9.65
N ASP A 116 -14.70 14.00 -9.19
CA ASP A 116 -13.48 14.76 -8.88
C ASP A 116 -12.79 14.26 -7.59
N GLY A 117 -12.70 12.96 -7.42
CA GLY A 117 -12.13 12.26 -6.28
C GLY A 117 -12.99 11.11 -5.80
N ASN A 118 -12.38 10.23 -5.01
CA ASN A 118 -13.04 9.02 -4.48
C ASN A 118 -12.81 8.88 -2.95
N SER A 119 -12.53 9.99 -2.25
CA SER A 119 -12.55 10.00 -0.79
C SER A 119 -13.99 9.83 -0.30
N LEU A 120 -14.15 9.32 0.92
CA LEU A 120 -15.47 9.10 1.50
C LEU A 120 -16.31 10.38 1.53
N ASP A 121 -15.71 11.56 1.84
CA ASP A 121 -16.35 12.86 1.77
C ASP A 121 -16.89 13.17 0.36
N VAL A 122 -16.09 12.96 -0.68
CA VAL A 122 -16.53 13.20 -2.06
C VAL A 122 -17.66 12.26 -2.44
N ILE A 123 -17.52 10.97 -2.13
CA ILE A 123 -18.55 9.96 -2.42
C ILE A 123 -19.89 10.37 -1.76
N THR A 124 -19.90 10.53 -0.45
CA THR A 124 -21.13 10.80 0.33
C THR A 124 -21.79 12.11 -0.07
N ARG A 125 -20.99 13.17 -0.32
CA ARG A 125 -21.48 14.44 -0.83
C ARG A 125 -22.12 14.29 -2.21
N GLN A 126 -21.52 13.52 -3.13
CA GLN A 126 -22.10 13.26 -4.46
C GLN A 126 -23.37 12.42 -4.37
N LEU A 127 -23.39 11.41 -3.52
CA LEU A 127 -24.61 10.59 -3.30
C LEU A 127 -25.76 11.47 -2.82
N ARG A 128 -25.52 12.36 -1.86
CA ARG A 128 -26.55 13.27 -1.35
C ARG A 128 -26.98 14.30 -2.39
N THR A 129 -26.04 15.00 -3.01
CA THR A 129 -26.37 16.15 -3.86
C THR A 129 -26.92 15.75 -5.23
N LYS A 130 -26.42 14.67 -5.81
CA LYS A 130 -26.77 14.24 -7.16
C LYS A 130 -27.94 13.26 -7.17
N TYR A 131 -28.04 12.38 -6.16
CA TYR A 131 -29.03 11.32 -6.13
C TYR A 131 -30.07 11.48 -5.01
N GLY A 132 -29.83 12.38 -4.07
CA GLY A 132 -30.70 12.51 -2.87
C GLY A 132 -30.53 11.33 -1.89
N TRP A 133 -29.45 10.55 -2.01
CA TRP A 133 -29.17 9.43 -1.11
C TRP A 133 -28.61 9.93 0.20
N ILE A 134 -29.23 9.54 1.32
CA ILE A 134 -28.84 9.98 2.67
C ILE A 134 -28.65 8.78 3.59
N CYS A 135 -27.85 8.99 4.62
CA CYS A 135 -27.69 8.12 5.78
C CYS A 135 -28.20 8.88 7.00
N VAL A 136 -29.04 8.26 7.81
CA VAL A 136 -29.61 8.84 9.03
C VAL A 136 -29.40 7.88 10.19
N GLN A 137 -28.84 8.35 11.29
CA GLN A 137 -28.72 7.57 12.51
C GLN A 137 -30.05 7.58 13.26
N ASN A 138 -30.56 6.41 13.58
CA ASN A 138 -31.78 6.24 14.36
C ASN A 138 -31.50 6.40 15.87
N ASN A 139 -32.56 6.59 16.65
CA ASN A 139 -32.45 6.71 18.11
C ASN A 139 -31.92 5.43 18.81
N ASP A 140 -32.02 4.28 18.17
CA ASP A 140 -31.51 3.00 18.65
C ASP A 140 -30.06 2.75 18.20
N GLY A 141 -29.43 3.73 17.53
CA GLY A 141 -28.06 3.67 17.04
C GLY A 141 -27.90 2.96 15.69
N SER A 142 -28.96 2.29 15.16
CA SER A 142 -28.94 1.75 13.81
C SER A 142 -28.98 2.87 12.76
N THR A 143 -28.60 2.56 11.52
CA THR A 143 -28.67 3.55 10.43
C THR A 143 -29.76 3.19 9.43
N TRP A 144 -30.50 4.20 8.99
CA TRP A 144 -31.34 4.14 7.82
C TRP A 144 -30.61 4.77 6.63
N VAL A 145 -30.71 4.15 5.46
CA VAL A 145 -30.15 4.68 4.21
C VAL A 145 -31.20 4.59 3.11
N GLY A 146 -31.18 5.56 2.21
CA GLY A 146 -32.10 5.57 1.10
C GLY A 146 -32.22 6.95 0.44
N LEU A 147 -33.18 7.07 -0.48
CA LEU A 147 -33.49 8.33 -1.15
C LEU A 147 -34.30 9.22 -0.22
N ALA A 148 -33.89 10.47 -0.06
CA ALA A 148 -34.64 11.51 0.62
C ALA A 148 -35.68 12.12 -0.36
N ILE A 149 -36.76 11.38 -0.62
CA ILE A 149 -37.88 11.78 -1.47
C ILE A 149 -39.16 11.76 -0.65
N ASP A 150 -40.12 12.58 -1.05
CA ASP A 150 -41.47 12.65 -0.44
C ASP A 150 -41.40 12.72 1.11
N GLU A 151 -41.90 11.68 1.77
CA GLU A 151 -41.97 11.61 3.23
C GLU A 151 -40.58 11.67 3.89
N ASN A 152 -39.56 11.22 3.19
CA ASN A 152 -38.16 11.19 3.68
C ASN A 152 -37.42 12.53 3.46
N GLU A 153 -38.02 13.50 2.75
CA GLU A 153 -37.37 14.80 2.51
C GLU A 153 -37.10 15.55 3.83
N GLN A 154 -37.95 15.37 4.83
CA GLN A 154 -37.72 15.95 6.17
C GLN A 154 -36.53 15.35 6.90
N LEU A 155 -36.14 14.13 6.54
CA LEU A 155 -34.96 13.46 7.15
C LEU A 155 -33.64 14.04 6.68
N LYS A 156 -33.61 14.82 5.60
CA LYS A 156 -32.37 15.45 5.11
C LYS A 156 -31.64 16.29 6.16
N GLN A 157 -32.37 16.93 7.04
CA GLN A 157 -31.81 17.75 8.12
C GLN A 157 -31.05 16.91 9.19
N PHE A 158 -31.35 15.62 9.28
CA PHE A 158 -30.73 14.67 10.19
C PHE A 158 -29.70 13.79 9.50
N ALA A 159 -29.45 14.00 8.19
CA ALA A 159 -28.52 13.19 7.45
C ALA A 159 -27.10 13.34 8.01
N VAL A 160 -26.46 12.20 8.22
CA VAL A 160 -25.07 12.13 8.66
C VAL A 160 -24.17 12.66 7.55
N ASP A 161 -23.29 13.58 7.90
CA ASP A 161 -22.24 14.08 7.04
C ASP A 161 -20.89 13.63 7.58
N LYS A 162 -19.93 13.37 6.69
CA LYS A 162 -18.55 13.21 7.12
C LYS A 162 -18.10 14.52 7.76
N GLY A 163 -17.86 14.48 9.06
CA GLY A 163 -17.30 15.59 9.81
C GLY A 163 -15.88 15.95 9.34
N THR A 164 -15.44 17.16 9.62
CA THR A 164 -14.01 17.48 9.61
C THR A 164 -13.37 16.67 10.73
N GLU A 165 -12.23 16.05 10.43
CA GLU A 165 -11.41 15.40 11.47
C GLU A 165 -11.22 16.37 12.63
N VAL A 166 -11.75 16.03 13.80
CA VAL A 166 -11.80 16.92 14.97
C VAL A 166 -10.46 16.91 15.71
N HIS A 167 -9.65 15.87 15.47
CA HIS A 167 -8.38 15.66 16.12
C HIS A 167 -7.23 15.56 15.12
N ASP A 168 -6.16 16.29 15.42
CA ASP A 168 -4.85 16.03 14.85
C ASP A 168 -4.24 14.81 15.59
N ALA A 169 -4.43 13.63 15.05
CA ALA A 169 -3.85 12.38 15.54
C ALA A 169 -2.38 12.21 15.11
N ASP A 170 -1.81 13.15 14.32
CA ASP A 170 -0.45 13.09 13.81
C ASP A 170 0.58 13.05 14.96
N GLY A 171 1.24 11.92 15.11
CA GLY A 171 2.25 11.68 16.13
C GLY A 171 1.72 11.39 17.52
N LYS A 172 0.42 11.12 17.69
CA LYS A 172 -0.18 10.70 18.96
C LYS A 172 -0.30 9.18 19.05
N HIS A 173 0.33 8.60 20.05
CA HIS A 173 0.09 7.23 20.48
C HIS A 173 -1.21 7.13 21.30
N LEU A 174 -1.74 5.92 21.47
CA LEU A 174 -2.96 5.71 22.25
C LEU A 174 -2.91 6.39 23.63
N CYS A 175 -1.77 6.32 24.31
CA CYS A 175 -1.57 6.91 25.63
C CYS A 175 -1.49 8.44 25.64
N ASP A 176 -1.43 9.09 24.49
CA ASP A 176 -1.33 10.56 24.37
C ASP A 176 -2.70 11.22 24.19
N PHE A 177 -3.76 10.44 23.99
CA PHE A 177 -5.12 10.97 23.92
C PHE A 177 -5.70 11.19 25.30
N THR A 178 -6.40 12.31 25.48
CA THR A 178 -7.32 12.45 26.62
C THR A 178 -8.59 11.63 26.35
N ASP A 179 -9.39 11.37 27.40
CA ASP A 179 -10.64 10.61 27.25
C ASP A 179 -11.59 11.31 26.24
N GLU A 180 -11.71 12.64 26.32
CA GLU A 180 -12.56 13.42 25.42
C GLU A 180 -12.04 13.38 23.97
N GLU A 181 -10.72 13.42 23.78
CA GLU A 181 -10.11 13.29 22.45
C GLU A 181 -10.32 11.89 21.88
N TYR A 182 -10.17 10.86 22.69
CA TYR A 182 -10.37 9.50 22.29
C TYR A 182 -11.83 9.21 21.90
N ASP A 183 -12.78 9.70 22.71
CA ASP A 183 -14.22 9.58 22.42
C ASP A 183 -14.59 10.31 21.12
N ALA A 184 -14.06 11.51 20.88
CA ALA A 184 -14.30 12.23 19.64
C ALA A 184 -13.70 11.53 18.42
N TYR A 185 -12.53 10.91 18.59
CA TYR A 185 -11.88 10.13 17.53
C TYR A 185 -12.66 8.84 17.22
N ALA A 186 -13.15 8.17 18.25
CA ALA A 186 -14.03 7.02 18.13
C ALA A 186 -15.32 7.38 17.37
N GLN A 187 -15.96 8.50 17.72
CA GLN A 187 -17.19 8.96 17.05
C GLN A 187 -16.94 9.32 15.58
N TYR A 188 -15.79 9.88 15.26
CA TYR A 188 -15.38 10.15 13.89
C TYR A 188 -15.30 8.85 13.07
N CYS A 189 -14.60 7.83 13.58
CA CYS A 189 -14.45 6.53 12.93
C CYS A 189 -15.80 5.79 12.80
N ILE A 190 -16.66 5.83 13.83
CA ILE A 190 -18.04 5.32 13.76
C ILE A 190 -18.81 5.95 12.61
N THR A 191 -18.70 7.27 12.46
CA THR A 191 -19.34 8.01 11.38
C THR A 191 -18.83 7.57 10.01
N ASP A 192 -17.53 7.38 9.85
CA ASP A 192 -16.92 6.91 8.60
C ASP A 192 -17.39 5.49 8.24
N VAL A 193 -17.55 4.59 9.20
CA VAL A 193 -18.12 3.25 8.99
C VAL A 193 -19.60 3.33 8.55
N ASP A 194 -20.41 4.14 9.19
CA ASP A 194 -21.81 4.33 8.81
C ASP A 194 -21.96 4.88 7.38
N LEU A 195 -21.14 5.85 7.02
CA LEU A 195 -21.10 6.43 5.68
C LEU A 195 -20.56 5.46 4.63
N THR A 196 -19.56 4.67 4.98
CA THR A 196 -19.00 3.61 4.11
C THR A 196 -20.06 2.55 3.83
N TRP A 197 -20.78 2.08 4.86
CA TRP A 197 -21.90 1.15 4.67
C TRP A 197 -23.01 1.77 3.83
N SER A 198 -23.35 3.03 4.05
CA SER A 198 -24.32 3.77 3.25
C SER A 198 -23.93 3.84 1.77
N ALA A 199 -22.66 4.15 1.47
CA ALA A 199 -22.16 4.19 0.12
C ALA A 199 -22.21 2.80 -0.56
N TYR A 200 -21.81 1.75 0.17
CA TYR A 200 -21.91 0.37 -0.29
C TYR A 200 -23.36 0.00 -0.66
N ARG A 201 -24.34 0.33 0.21
CA ARG A 201 -25.77 0.07 -0.06
C ARG A 201 -26.27 0.84 -1.27
N PHE A 202 -25.82 2.09 -1.47
CA PHE A 202 -26.12 2.83 -2.69
C PHE A 202 -25.63 2.09 -3.94
N PHE A 203 -24.36 1.68 -3.95
CA PHE A 203 -23.81 1.02 -5.12
C PHE A 203 -24.49 -0.32 -5.40
N LEU A 204 -24.77 -1.10 -4.38
CA LEU A 204 -25.36 -2.41 -4.53
C LEU A 204 -26.87 -2.33 -4.87
N ASP A 205 -27.66 -1.65 -4.05
CA ASP A 205 -29.13 -1.69 -4.10
C ASP A 205 -29.72 -0.70 -5.11
N TYR A 206 -29.16 0.51 -5.17
CA TYR A 206 -29.70 1.57 -6.02
C TYR A 206 -29.05 1.58 -7.39
N TYR A 207 -27.73 1.48 -7.46
CA TYR A 207 -27.01 1.51 -8.72
C TYR A 207 -27.00 0.14 -9.43
N GLY A 208 -27.12 -0.97 -8.70
CA GLY A 208 -27.09 -2.33 -9.23
C GLY A 208 -25.65 -2.78 -9.58
N PHE A 209 -24.69 -2.49 -8.72
CA PHE A 209 -23.31 -2.89 -8.91
C PHE A 209 -23.19 -4.42 -9.02
N PRO A 210 -22.51 -4.95 -10.06
CA PRO A 210 -22.45 -6.39 -10.28
C PRO A 210 -21.68 -7.13 -9.18
N GLU A 211 -22.24 -8.20 -8.64
CA GLU A 211 -21.59 -9.06 -7.64
C GLU A 211 -20.24 -9.63 -8.14
N GLN A 212 -20.16 -9.96 -9.44
CA GLN A 212 -18.92 -10.48 -10.05
C GLN A 212 -17.76 -9.49 -9.97
N GLU A 213 -18.03 -8.19 -9.97
CA GLU A 213 -16.99 -7.15 -9.81
C GLU A 213 -16.46 -7.12 -8.38
N ILE A 214 -17.29 -7.50 -7.37
CA ILE A 214 -16.81 -7.64 -5.99
C ILE A 214 -15.84 -8.82 -5.88
N ASP A 215 -16.08 -9.93 -6.58
CA ASP A 215 -15.13 -11.06 -6.63
C ASP A 215 -13.78 -10.64 -7.25
N VAL A 216 -13.81 -9.81 -8.30
CA VAL A 216 -12.60 -9.25 -8.91
C VAL A 216 -11.86 -8.33 -7.94
N MET A 217 -12.60 -7.48 -7.20
CA MET A 217 -12.01 -6.64 -6.15
C MET A 217 -11.37 -7.49 -5.06
N THR A 218 -12.07 -8.52 -4.57
CA THR A 218 -11.58 -9.46 -3.56
C THR A 218 -10.25 -10.05 -3.99
N THR A 219 -10.20 -10.70 -5.17
CA THR A 219 -8.97 -11.29 -5.70
C THR A 219 -7.84 -10.27 -5.83
N SER A 220 -8.17 -9.04 -6.29
CA SER A 220 -7.16 -7.99 -6.46
C SER A 220 -6.59 -7.53 -5.11
N ILE A 221 -7.42 -7.43 -4.07
CA ILE A 221 -7.01 -7.01 -2.73
C ILE A 221 -6.22 -8.14 -2.05
N GLU A 222 -6.65 -9.39 -2.19
CA GLU A 222 -5.97 -10.58 -1.65
C GLU A 222 -4.52 -10.69 -2.14
N MET A 223 -4.22 -10.26 -3.36
CA MET A 223 -2.84 -10.21 -3.87
C MET A 223 -1.90 -9.34 -3.02
N TYR A 224 -2.43 -8.41 -2.22
CA TYR A 224 -1.66 -7.52 -1.35
C TYR A 224 -1.77 -7.89 0.13
N THR A 225 -2.84 -8.59 0.52
CA THR A 225 -3.19 -8.80 1.92
C THR A 225 -2.98 -10.24 2.39
N TYR A 226 -2.96 -11.20 1.45
CA TYR A 226 -2.78 -12.61 1.74
C TYR A 226 -1.34 -13.06 1.42
N PRO A 227 -0.47 -13.18 2.45
CA PRO A 227 0.92 -13.56 2.23
C PRO A 227 1.04 -15.05 1.91
N VAL A 228 1.16 -15.37 0.63
CA VAL A 228 1.24 -16.77 0.13
C VAL A 228 2.63 -17.19 -0.33
N MET A 229 3.54 -16.21 -0.55
CA MET A 229 4.89 -16.49 -1.04
C MET A 229 5.89 -16.54 0.11
N GLU A 230 6.69 -17.58 0.13
CA GLU A 230 7.84 -17.71 1.02
C GLU A 230 9.12 -17.58 0.22
N LEU A 231 10.03 -16.74 0.69
CA LEU A 231 11.32 -16.52 0.05
C LEU A 231 12.34 -17.53 0.57
N ASP A 232 13.04 -18.22 -0.34
CA ASP A 232 14.18 -19.04 -0.01
C ASP A 232 15.39 -18.13 0.31
N THR A 233 15.52 -17.76 1.58
CA THR A 233 16.58 -16.87 2.07
C THR A 233 17.97 -17.45 1.83
N LYS A 234 18.12 -18.78 1.90
CA LYS A 234 19.40 -19.46 1.68
C LYS A 234 19.87 -19.27 0.24
N VAL A 235 18.98 -19.50 -0.73
CA VAL A 235 19.29 -19.25 -2.15
C VAL A 235 19.58 -17.75 -2.39
N LEU A 236 18.84 -16.85 -1.76
CA LEU A 236 19.10 -15.41 -1.88
C LEU A 236 20.46 -15.00 -1.35
N GLU A 237 20.89 -15.55 -0.21
CA GLU A 237 22.22 -15.31 0.37
C GLU A 237 23.33 -15.86 -0.52
N GLU A 238 23.16 -17.07 -1.07
CA GLU A 238 24.10 -17.67 -2.03
C GLU A 238 24.23 -16.81 -3.30
N VAL A 239 23.11 -16.31 -3.85
CA VAL A 239 23.13 -15.41 -5.02
C VAL A 239 23.84 -14.11 -4.69
N LYS A 240 23.59 -13.52 -3.50
CA LYS A 240 24.28 -12.30 -3.03
C LYS A 240 25.79 -12.52 -2.94
N ALA A 241 26.20 -13.61 -2.32
CA ALA A 241 27.63 -13.96 -2.17
C ALA A 241 28.30 -14.14 -3.54
N ASN A 242 27.69 -14.91 -4.43
CA ASN A 242 28.22 -15.16 -5.79
C ASN A 242 28.33 -13.87 -6.61
N VAL A 243 27.33 -13.00 -6.58
CA VAL A 243 27.38 -11.73 -7.31
C VAL A 243 28.47 -10.82 -6.76
N ASN A 244 28.66 -10.77 -5.44
CA ASN A 244 29.72 -9.95 -4.82
C ASN A 244 31.09 -10.51 -5.14
N GLN A 245 31.29 -11.84 -5.07
CA GLN A 245 32.55 -12.49 -5.44
C GLN A 245 32.95 -12.20 -6.90
N LEU A 246 31.99 -12.38 -7.86
CA LEU A 246 32.25 -12.08 -9.29
C LEU A 246 32.65 -10.61 -9.50
N ARG A 247 32.06 -9.69 -8.75
CA ARG A 247 32.40 -8.26 -8.79
C ARG A 247 33.82 -7.99 -8.26
N GLU A 248 34.14 -8.56 -7.13
CA GLU A 248 35.48 -8.42 -6.54
C GLU A 248 36.55 -8.99 -7.45
N GLU A 249 36.31 -10.17 -8.02
CA GLU A 249 37.23 -10.80 -8.98
C GLU A 249 37.44 -9.96 -10.24
N SER A 250 36.34 -9.33 -10.77
CA SER A 250 36.47 -8.47 -11.95
C SER A 250 37.22 -7.19 -11.67
N LEU A 251 37.09 -6.59 -10.49
CA LEU A 251 37.86 -5.43 -10.05
C LEU A 251 39.34 -5.80 -9.83
N ALA A 252 39.59 -6.95 -9.20
CA ALA A 252 40.95 -7.42 -8.94
C ALA A 252 41.73 -7.71 -10.23
N ARG A 253 41.09 -8.35 -11.22
CA ARG A 253 41.69 -8.60 -12.54
C ARG A 253 42.08 -7.31 -13.25
N ALA A 254 41.16 -6.33 -13.24
CA ALA A 254 41.41 -5.03 -13.85
C ALA A 254 42.36 -4.12 -13.03
N GLY A 255 42.70 -4.49 -11.80
CA GLY A 255 43.54 -3.68 -10.90
C GLY A 255 42.94 -2.33 -10.53
N VAL A 256 41.61 -2.23 -10.45
CA VAL A 256 40.88 -0.99 -10.21
C VAL A 256 39.92 -1.09 -9.03
N THR A 257 39.59 0.06 -8.48
CA THR A 257 38.61 0.17 -7.39
C THR A 257 37.17 0.31 -7.90
N LEU A 258 36.19 -0.01 -7.05
CA LEU A 258 34.78 0.19 -7.34
C LEU A 258 34.46 1.67 -7.67
N GLU A 259 35.13 2.61 -7.03
CA GLU A 259 34.94 4.04 -7.26
C GLU A 259 35.41 4.43 -8.67
N GLU A 260 36.56 3.90 -9.11
CA GLU A 260 37.09 4.18 -10.45
C GLU A 260 36.15 3.67 -11.55
N VAL A 261 35.61 2.48 -11.41
CA VAL A 261 34.70 1.94 -12.43
C VAL A 261 33.30 2.54 -12.39
N ARG A 262 32.85 3.12 -11.28
CA ARG A 262 31.52 3.76 -11.17
C ARG A 262 31.51 5.22 -11.62
N SER A 263 32.60 5.94 -11.40
CA SER A 263 32.76 7.33 -11.85
C SER A 263 33.06 7.39 -13.35
N ASP A 264 32.27 8.14 -14.10
CA ASP A 264 32.51 8.30 -15.54
C ASP A 264 33.85 9.00 -15.80
N ALA A 265 34.22 9.99 -14.98
CA ALA A 265 35.48 10.71 -15.11
C ALA A 265 36.69 9.80 -14.80
N LYS A 266 36.67 9.08 -13.67
CA LYS A 266 37.77 8.19 -13.28
C LYS A 266 37.94 7.03 -14.24
N PHE A 267 36.84 6.49 -14.76
CA PHE A 267 36.87 5.43 -15.77
C PHE A 267 37.47 5.93 -17.09
N ALA A 268 37.11 7.15 -17.50
CA ALA A 268 37.73 7.79 -18.67
C ALA A 268 39.25 7.98 -18.50
N GLU A 269 39.69 8.42 -17.31
CA GLU A 269 41.11 8.55 -17.00
C GLU A 269 41.81 7.19 -17.04
N ALA A 270 41.17 6.12 -16.54
CA ALA A 270 41.75 4.76 -16.60
C ALA A 270 41.88 4.27 -18.05
N LEU A 271 40.94 4.52 -18.93
CA LEU A 271 40.99 4.21 -20.36
C LEU A 271 42.16 4.99 -21.04
N MET A 272 42.28 6.30 -20.75
CA MET A 272 43.36 7.12 -21.29
C MET A 272 44.75 6.65 -20.87
N LYS A 273 44.90 6.14 -19.63
CA LYS A 273 46.17 5.53 -19.19
C LYS A 273 46.53 4.27 -19.99
N LEU A 274 45.56 3.56 -20.53
CA LEU A 274 45.75 2.41 -21.44
C LEU A 274 45.85 2.84 -22.91
N GLY A 275 45.89 4.15 -23.20
CA GLY A 275 46.02 4.68 -24.56
C GLY A 275 44.74 4.69 -25.38
N VAL A 276 43.61 4.45 -24.74
CA VAL A 276 42.29 4.43 -25.42
C VAL A 276 41.52 5.70 -25.18
N GLU A 277 41.05 6.32 -26.26
CA GLU A 277 40.18 7.50 -26.18
C GLU A 277 38.82 7.12 -25.65
N PRO A 278 38.30 7.76 -24.56
CA PRO A 278 37.01 7.43 -24.00
C PRO A 278 35.86 7.71 -24.98
N PRO A 279 34.98 6.74 -25.29
CA PRO A 279 33.87 6.98 -26.19
C PRO A 279 32.88 8.00 -25.63
N THR A 280 32.39 8.87 -26.52
CA THR A 280 31.43 9.93 -26.19
C THR A 280 30.18 9.84 -27.05
N LYS A 281 29.11 10.47 -26.57
CA LYS A 281 27.84 10.62 -27.29
C LYS A 281 27.18 11.98 -26.99
N ILE A 282 26.32 12.40 -27.88
CA ILE A 282 25.51 13.61 -27.68
C ILE A 282 24.19 13.19 -27.00
N ASN A 283 23.86 13.84 -25.90
CA ASN A 283 22.58 13.60 -25.21
C ASN A 283 21.43 14.37 -25.89
N THR A 284 20.19 14.14 -25.42
CA THR A 284 18.99 14.81 -25.95
C THR A 284 18.99 16.35 -25.79
N LYS A 285 19.90 16.90 -24.97
CA LYS A 285 20.07 18.33 -24.76
C LYS A 285 21.20 18.94 -25.63
N GLY A 286 21.84 18.15 -26.50
CA GLY A 286 22.94 18.58 -27.33
C GLY A 286 24.31 18.62 -26.61
N GLU A 287 24.44 18.10 -25.39
CA GLU A 287 25.70 18.08 -24.64
C GLU A 287 26.49 16.80 -24.93
N VAL A 288 27.80 16.92 -25.02
CA VAL A 288 28.69 15.75 -25.14
C VAL A 288 28.86 15.09 -23.78
N LYS A 289 28.59 13.78 -23.69
CA LYS A 289 28.78 12.92 -22.50
C LYS A 289 29.51 11.63 -22.85
N TYR A 290 30.16 11.03 -21.87
CA TYR A 290 30.73 9.70 -22.05
C TYR A 290 29.68 8.66 -22.41
N ALA A 291 30.00 7.82 -23.37
CA ALA A 291 29.14 6.73 -23.84
C ALA A 291 29.48 5.41 -23.09
N PHE A 292 29.21 5.36 -21.80
CA PHE A 292 29.62 4.26 -20.91
C PHE A 292 28.44 3.45 -20.36
N ALA A 293 27.24 3.58 -20.91
CA ALA A 293 26.12 2.74 -20.50
C ALA A 293 26.25 1.33 -21.10
N LYS A 294 25.73 0.32 -20.40
CA LYS A 294 25.75 -1.10 -20.85
C LYS A 294 25.16 -1.36 -22.24
N LYS A 295 24.37 -0.43 -22.77
CA LYS A 295 23.76 -0.48 -24.10
C LYS A 295 24.45 0.41 -25.14
N ASP A 296 25.46 1.17 -24.76
CA ASP A 296 26.18 2.03 -25.70
C ASP A 296 27.12 1.19 -26.55
N LEU A 297 26.93 1.22 -27.87
CA LEU A 297 27.66 0.38 -28.81
C LEU A 297 29.19 0.59 -28.72
N GLU A 298 29.63 1.83 -28.57
CA GLU A 298 31.06 2.15 -28.44
C GLU A 298 31.66 1.61 -27.12
N PHE A 299 30.88 1.56 -26.04
CA PHE A 299 31.31 0.91 -24.80
C PHE A 299 31.39 -0.62 -24.96
N LEU A 300 30.42 -1.21 -25.66
CA LEU A 300 30.43 -2.67 -25.91
C LEU A 300 31.65 -3.11 -26.73
N LYS A 301 32.14 -2.28 -27.65
CA LYS A 301 33.38 -2.56 -28.39
C LYS A 301 34.62 -2.65 -27.48
N LEU A 302 34.63 -1.96 -26.33
CA LEU A 302 35.74 -2.06 -25.38
C LEU A 302 35.82 -3.45 -24.71
N LEU A 303 34.69 -4.18 -24.61
CA LEU A 303 34.67 -5.54 -24.11
C LEU A 303 35.32 -6.55 -25.07
N GLU A 304 35.44 -6.18 -26.35
CA GLU A 304 36.02 -6.98 -27.43
C GLU A 304 37.37 -6.37 -27.92
N HIS A 305 37.93 -5.42 -27.16
CA HIS A 305 39.16 -4.74 -27.56
C HIS A 305 40.36 -5.69 -27.65
N GLU A 306 41.30 -5.45 -28.54
CA GLU A 306 42.49 -6.30 -28.73
C GLU A 306 43.39 -6.34 -27.45
N ASP A 307 43.51 -5.23 -26.76
CA ASP A 307 44.26 -5.14 -25.51
C ASP A 307 43.51 -5.76 -24.34
N GLU A 308 44.14 -6.69 -23.61
CA GLU A 308 43.56 -7.41 -22.49
C GLU A 308 43.23 -6.49 -21.32
N GLY A 309 44.05 -5.51 -21.00
CA GLY A 309 43.82 -4.57 -19.91
C GLY A 309 42.60 -3.69 -20.16
N VAL A 310 42.37 -3.33 -21.44
CA VAL A 310 41.15 -2.58 -21.83
C VAL A 310 39.92 -3.46 -21.67
N ARG A 311 39.95 -4.73 -22.09
CA ARG A 311 38.85 -5.68 -21.93
C ARG A 311 38.49 -5.87 -20.46
N GLU A 312 39.51 -6.11 -19.61
CA GLU A 312 39.33 -6.32 -18.18
C GLU A 312 38.73 -5.07 -17.50
N LEU A 313 39.28 -3.89 -17.82
CA LEU A 313 38.74 -2.62 -17.31
C LEU A 313 37.28 -2.38 -17.74
N ALA A 314 36.97 -2.64 -19.02
CA ALA A 314 35.59 -2.52 -19.53
C ALA A 314 34.66 -3.55 -18.87
N GLN A 315 35.13 -4.80 -18.66
CA GLN A 315 34.37 -5.84 -17.99
C GLN A 315 34.12 -5.47 -16.52
N ALA A 316 35.15 -4.98 -15.80
CA ALA A 316 35.00 -4.54 -14.43
C ALA A 316 33.92 -3.44 -14.31
N ARG A 317 33.91 -2.50 -15.24
CA ARG A 317 32.85 -1.49 -15.29
C ARG A 317 31.47 -2.08 -15.60
N PHE A 318 31.40 -2.97 -16.61
CA PHE A 318 30.15 -3.62 -17.00
C PHE A 318 29.49 -4.35 -15.83
N ASP A 319 30.30 -5.10 -15.05
CA ASP A 319 29.83 -5.87 -13.89
C ASP A 319 29.43 -4.99 -12.70
N ASN A 320 30.14 -3.87 -12.50
CA ASN A 320 30.03 -3.06 -11.30
C ASN A 320 29.21 -1.75 -11.45
N LYS A 321 28.88 -1.33 -12.68
CA LYS A 321 28.13 -0.07 -12.91
C LYS A 321 26.73 -0.09 -12.30
N SER A 322 26.07 -1.24 -12.23
CA SER A 322 24.73 -1.37 -11.67
C SER A 322 24.77 -2.22 -10.40
N SER A 323 24.21 -1.70 -9.32
CA SER A 323 23.98 -2.45 -8.08
C SER A 323 22.64 -3.17 -8.05
N GLN A 324 21.82 -3.06 -9.12
CA GLN A 324 20.42 -3.48 -9.12
C GLN A 324 20.20 -4.95 -8.68
N ALA A 325 21.06 -5.88 -9.10
CA ALA A 325 20.95 -7.28 -8.72
C ALA A 325 21.12 -7.47 -7.20
N VAL A 326 22.16 -6.88 -6.62
CA VAL A 326 22.42 -6.95 -5.16
C VAL A 326 21.32 -6.24 -4.39
N THR A 327 20.94 -5.03 -4.81
CA THR A 327 19.86 -4.26 -4.14
C THR A 327 18.53 -4.99 -4.14
N ARG A 328 18.19 -5.72 -5.21
CA ARG A 328 16.97 -6.55 -5.25
C ARG A 328 17.04 -7.72 -4.28
N VAL A 329 18.19 -8.41 -4.23
CA VAL A 329 18.37 -9.51 -3.28
C VAL A 329 18.28 -9.00 -1.83
N GLU A 330 18.90 -7.87 -1.54
CA GLU A 330 18.83 -7.23 -0.21
C GLU A 330 17.40 -6.81 0.15
N ASP A 331 16.64 -6.28 -0.79
CA ASP A 331 15.23 -5.95 -0.59
C ASP A 331 14.40 -7.21 -0.31
N PHE A 332 14.63 -8.30 -1.04
CA PHE A 332 13.95 -9.57 -0.77
C PHE A 332 14.33 -10.17 0.58
N LEU A 333 15.61 -10.16 0.95
CA LEU A 333 16.05 -10.64 2.27
C LEU A 333 15.40 -9.82 3.38
N SER A 334 15.41 -8.50 3.28
CA SER A 334 14.73 -7.62 4.23
C SER A 334 13.22 -7.89 4.34
N LYS A 335 12.57 -8.25 3.23
CA LYS A 335 11.14 -8.65 3.25
C LYS A 335 10.96 -10.00 3.92
N ALA A 336 11.83 -10.96 3.66
CA ALA A 336 11.78 -12.28 4.29
C ALA A 336 11.93 -12.23 5.81
N GLU A 337 12.75 -11.31 6.34
CA GLU A 337 12.89 -11.07 7.78
C GLU A 337 11.59 -10.59 8.41
N ARG A 338 10.74 -9.89 7.68
CA ARG A 338 9.44 -9.41 8.14
C ARG A 338 8.30 -10.44 8.01
N GLY A 339 8.55 -11.59 7.40
CA GLY A 339 7.61 -12.70 7.24
C GLY A 339 7.30 -13.05 5.78
N LYS A 340 6.20 -13.77 5.53
CA LYS A 340 5.76 -14.14 4.18
C LYS A 340 5.31 -12.92 3.37
N LEU A 341 5.49 -12.99 2.05
CA LEU A 341 5.01 -12.00 1.08
C LEU A 341 3.66 -12.42 0.52
#